data_1935b2a732a332fefa68ea9dd965f6cb
#
_entry.id   1935b2a732a332fefa68ea9dd965f6cb
#
_cell.length_a   1.000
_cell.length_b   1.000
_cell.length_c   1.000
_cell.angle_alpha   90.00
_cell.angle_beta   90.00
_cell.angle_gamma   90.00
#
_symmetry.space_group_name_H-M   'P 1'
#
loop_
_entity.id
_entity.type
_entity.pdbx_description
1 polymer ?
#
loop_
_entity_poly.entity_id
_entity_poly.type
_entity_poly.pdbx_seq_one_letter_code
_entity_poly.pdbx_strand_id
1 'polypeptide(L)'
;LANALSTHHDVKIIGTSKNEDIWYPMRNIEVPIHIFSWRRYPAFILTIFKMLREMDADIYIACKLRPTSFGIALIKKWLSGSPILLDIDDWEAGFYYHSNFWGRVGRFLNFSNPNGLPYTWLMEKLVGFADSIIVSNRFLQDRFTGFMIRHCRDTTVLNPDNFDPQKVKISLGLGSNRVIMFMGTPRAHKGIDDLIQAVEGLNSSDLRLVFIGAEPSFYSTGSIPSLIQERVVVFPKVPFEELPKYLSAADILVIPQRDTTDTQGQSPAKLFDAMAMAKPIITTRVSDIPEVLGGNGYLVEPGNPEELGRTLQHVLDHPEEAQKRGLRARERCIEFYDIKVMKEKLESLISGIIGST
;
A
#
# COMPACT_ATOMS: atom_id res chain seq x y z
N LEU A 1 -9.04 -6.97 3.47
CA LEU A 1 -10.07 -7.26 4.48
C LEU A 1 -11.32 -7.85 3.84
N ALA A 2 -12.03 -7.13 2.94
CA ALA A 2 -13.32 -7.58 2.39
C ALA A 2 -13.24 -8.99 1.80
N ASN A 3 -12.27 -9.28 0.92
CA ASN A 3 -12.08 -10.64 0.35
C ASN A 3 -11.77 -11.71 1.41
N ALA A 4 -11.09 -11.35 2.48
CA ALA A 4 -10.80 -12.30 3.55
C ALA A 4 -12.08 -12.70 4.31
N LEU A 5 -13.02 -11.77 4.44
CA LEU A 5 -14.26 -11.98 5.18
C LEU A 5 -15.41 -12.51 4.32
N SER A 6 -15.44 -12.20 3.01
CA SER A 6 -16.56 -12.58 2.12
C SER A 6 -16.78 -14.09 1.96
N THR A 7 -15.82 -14.91 2.41
CA THR A 7 -15.97 -16.38 2.39
C THR A 7 -16.92 -16.90 3.48
N HIS A 8 -17.14 -16.15 4.58
CA HIS A 8 -17.97 -16.58 5.72
C HIS A 8 -19.02 -15.54 6.13
N HIS A 9 -18.94 -14.32 5.60
CA HIS A 9 -19.80 -13.22 5.94
C HIS A 9 -20.40 -12.59 4.68
N ASP A 10 -21.59 -12.01 4.79
CA ASP A 10 -22.14 -11.13 3.78
C ASP A 10 -21.45 -9.76 3.90
N VAL A 11 -20.59 -9.43 2.93
CA VAL A 11 -19.74 -8.24 2.95
C VAL A 11 -20.14 -7.28 1.85
N LYS A 12 -20.36 -6.02 2.21
CA LYS A 12 -20.63 -4.92 1.30
C LYS A 12 -19.66 -3.79 1.54
N ILE A 13 -19.09 -3.24 0.49
CA ILE A 13 -18.22 -2.07 0.56
C ILE A 13 -19.02 -0.81 0.24
N ILE A 14 -18.96 0.18 1.13
CA ILE A 14 -19.54 1.49 0.93
C ILE A 14 -18.44 2.54 0.96
N GLY A 15 -18.35 3.37 -0.08
CA GLY A 15 -17.30 4.36 -0.20
C GLY A 15 -17.70 5.61 -0.95
N THR A 16 -16.75 6.56 -1.06
CA THR A 16 -16.94 7.79 -1.82
C THR A 16 -15.82 7.98 -2.85
N SER A 17 -16.18 8.41 -4.05
CA SER A 17 -15.24 8.78 -5.10
C SER A 17 -15.67 10.09 -5.78
N LYS A 18 -14.71 10.85 -6.32
CA LYS A 18 -15.03 12.09 -7.04
C LYS A 18 -15.84 11.85 -8.30
N ASN A 19 -15.56 10.78 -9.00
CA ASN A 19 -16.19 10.43 -10.28
C ASN A 19 -17.18 9.27 -10.16
N GLU A 20 -17.49 8.83 -8.92
CA GLU A 20 -18.30 7.64 -8.66
C GLU A 20 -17.70 6.36 -9.27
N ASP A 21 -16.44 6.39 -9.66
CA ASP A 21 -15.73 5.27 -10.23
C ASP A 21 -14.98 4.45 -9.16
N ILE A 22 -14.93 3.14 -9.38
CA ILE A 22 -14.05 2.23 -8.65
C ILE A 22 -12.61 2.49 -9.11
N TRP A 23 -11.69 2.52 -8.16
CA TRP A 23 -10.26 2.63 -8.48
C TRP A 23 -9.84 1.49 -9.42
N TYR A 24 -9.25 1.84 -10.56
CA TYR A 24 -9.00 0.92 -11.67
C TYR A 24 -8.42 -0.44 -11.28
N PRO A 25 -7.41 -0.55 -10.39
CA PRO A 25 -6.88 -1.84 -9.96
C PRO A 25 -7.87 -2.75 -9.21
N MET A 26 -9.00 -2.22 -8.74
CA MET A 26 -10.02 -2.95 -7.96
C MET A 26 -11.32 -3.17 -8.72
N ARG A 27 -11.33 -2.95 -10.04
CA ARG A 27 -12.57 -3.04 -10.84
C ARG A 27 -13.25 -4.41 -10.82
N ASN A 28 -12.44 -5.47 -10.69
CA ASN A 28 -12.90 -6.86 -10.79
C ASN A 28 -13.07 -7.53 -9.42
N ILE A 29 -13.22 -6.76 -8.36
CA ILE A 29 -13.49 -7.33 -7.02
C ILE A 29 -14.90 -7.93 -6.99
N GLU A 30 -15.04 -9.15 -6.46
CA GLU A 30 -16.32 -9.87 -6.40
C GLU A 30 -17.26 -9.34 -5.29
N VAL A 31 -16.72 -8.63 -4.31
CA VAL A 31 -17.52 -8.06 -3.20
C VAL A 31 -18.36 -6.88 -3.70
N PRO A 32 -19.67 -6.82 -3.40
CA PRO A 32 -20.52 -5.70 -3.78
C PRO A 32 -19.96 -4.35 -3.31
N ILE A 33 -19.86 -3.37 -4.22
CA ILE A 33 -19.34 -2.03 -3.93
C ILE A 33 -20.40 -1.00 -4.29
N HIS A 34 -20.76 -0.15 -3.32
CA HIS A 34 -21.58 1.02 -3.52
C HIS A 34 -20.78 2.30 -3.37
N ILE A 35 -20.64 3.08 -4.43
CA ILE A 35 -19.89 4.32 -4.44
C ILE A 35 -20.83 5.52 -4.52
N PHE A 36 -20.58 6.47 -3.64
CA PHE A 36 -21.29 7.75 -3.60
C PHE A 36 -20.40 8.89 -4.05
N SER A 37 -20.99 9.96 -4.59
CA SER A 37 -20.27 11.17 -4.97
C SER A 37 -19.56 11.80 -3.79
N TRP A 38 -18.23 11.91 -3.89
CA TRP A 38 -17.47 12.75 -3.00
C TRP A 38 -17.69 14.23 -3.35
N ARG A 39 -18.09 15.01 -2.35
CA ARG A 39 -18.36 16.45 -2.51
C ARG A 39 -17.66 17.24 -1.39
N ARG A 40 -17.52 18.55 -1.58
CA ARG A 40 -17.10 19.44 -0.49
C ARG A 40 -18.29 19.78 0.40
N TYR A 41 -18.00 20.17 1.65
CA TYR A 41 -19.03 20.77 2.51
C TYR A 41 -19.52 22.09 1.89
N PRO A 42 -20.83 22.43 2.00
CA PRO A 42 -21.87 21.70 2.76
C PRO A 42 -22.50 20.52 1.99
N ALA A 43 -22.29 20.41 0.66
CA ALA A 43 -22.98 19.42 -0.18
C ALA A 43 -22.67 17.94 0.24
N PHE A 44 -21.55 17.69 0.91
CA PHE A 44 -21.20 16.36 1.42
C PHE A 44 -22.18 15.84 2.47
N ILE A 45 -22.90 16.72 3.18
CA ILE A 45 -23.93 16.33 4.16
C ILE A 45 -25.00 15.44 3.51
N LEU A 46 -25.40 15.76 2.27
CA LEU A 46 -26.38 14.92 1.55
C LEU A 46 -25.82 13.53 1.23
N THR A 47 -24.53 13.44 0.94
CA THR A 47 -23.85 12.16 0.72
C THR A 47 -23.83 11.34 2.01
N ILE A 48 -23.55 11.96 3.17
CA ILE A 48 -23.61 11.28 4.48
C ILE A 48 -24.99 10.65 4.70
N PHE A 49 -26.07 11.39 4.51
CA PHE A 49 -27.42 10.86 4.67
C PHE A 49 -27.73 9.67 3.75
N LYS A 50 -27.27 9.73 2.49
CA LYS A 50 -27.43 8.61 1.55
C LYS A 50 -26.67 7.39 2.02
N MET A 51 -25.40 7.55 2.42
CA MET A 51 -24.58 6.45 2.94
C MET A 51 -25.21 5.82 4.19
N LEU A 52 -25.64 6.62 5.15
CA LEU A 52 -26.27 6.13 6.40
C LEU A 52 -27.54 5.30 6.15
N ARG A 53 -28.29 5.60 5.10
CA ARG A 53 -29.48 4.80 4.69
C ARG A 53 -29.11 3.46 4.08
N GLU A 54 -27.99 3.38 3.39
CA GLU A 54 -27.48 2.14 2.77
C GLU A 54 -26.68 1.25 3.74
N MET A 55 -26.26 1.83 4.86
CA MET A 55 -25.52 1.10 5.90
C MET A 55 -26.53 0.29 6.76
N ASP A 56 -26.49 -1.03 6.58
CA ASP A 56 -27.24 -2.00 7.36
C ASP A 56 -26.37 -3.24 7.54
N ALA A 57 -25.81 -3.42 8.76
CA ALA A 57 -24.92 -4.52 9.07
C ALA A 57 -24.78 -4.72 10.59
N ASP A 58 -24.42 -5.93 10.99
CA ASP A 58 -24.17 -6.29 12.39
C ASP A 58 -22.92 -5.61 12.93
N ILE A 59 -21.91 -5.39 12.07
CA ILE A 59 -20.64 -4.73 12.39
C ILE A 59 -20.18 -3.82 11.25
N TYR A 60 -19.61 -2.68 11.57
CA TYR A 60 -19.01 -1.77 10.61
C TYR A 60 -17.49 -1.82 10.69
N ILE A 61 -16.83 -2.10 9.56
CA ILE A 61 -15.38 -2.01 9.44
C ILE A 61 -15.06 -0.67 8.79
N ALA A 62 -14.55 0.27 9.58
CA ALA A 62 -14.19 1.60 9.12
C ALA A 62 -12.72 1.59 8.66
N CYS A 63 -12.51 1.59 7.33
CA CYS A 63 -11.16 1.66 6.77
C CYS A 63 -10.69 3.11 6.70
N LYS A 64 -9.56 3.38 7.33
CA LYS A 64 -8.90 4.69 7.49
C LYS A 64 -9.57 5.62 8.50
N LEU A 65 -8.72 6.31 9.21
CA LEU A 65 -9.09 7.29 10.24
C LEU A 65 -9.52 8.62 9.60
N ARG A 66 -10.61 8.57 8.82
CA ARG A 66 -11.14 9.72 8.08
C ARG A 66 -12.63 9.96 8.38
N PRO A 67 -13.10 11.22 8.33
CA PRO A 67 -14.53 11.52 8.48
C PRO A 67 -15.42 10.77 7.50
N THR A 68 -14.95 10.60 6.26
CA THR A 68 -15.70 9.89 5.19
C THR A 68 -15.76 8.37 5.36
N SER A 69 -15.06 7.81 6.34
CA SER A 69 -15.12 6.40 6.75
C SER A 69 -15.48 6.30 8.24
N PHE A 70 -14.51 6.46 9.13
CA PHE A 70 -14.73 6.33 10.57
C PHE A 70 -15.79 7.31 11.13
N GLY A 71 -15.78 8.57 10.66
CA GLY A 71 -16.78 9.55 11.10
C GLY A 71 -18.21 9.14 10.76
N ILE A 72 -18.44 8.60 9.55
CA ILE A 72 -19.76 8.11 9.13
C ILE A 72 -20.14 6.85 9.93
N ALA A 73 -19.18 5.93 10.14
CA ALA A 73 -19.39 4.75 10.97
C ALA A 73 -19.78 5.12 12.42
N LEU A 74 -19.12 6.14 13.02
CA LEU A 74 -19.49 6.64 14.35
C LEU A 74 -20.92 7.17 14.41
N ILE A 75 -21.34 7.96 13.41
CA ILE A 75 -22.73 8.44 13.34
C ILE A 75 -23.70 7.24 13.27
N LYS A 76 -23.37 6.25 12.43
CA LYS A 76 -24.22 5.06 12.31
C LYS A 76 -24.24 4.24 13.60
N LYS A 77 -23.11 4.03 14.28
CA LYS A 77 -23.04 3.38 15.58
C LYS A 77 -23.98 4.05 16.60
N TRP A 78 -23.97 5.38 16.68
CA TRP A 78 -24.85 6.11 17.58
C TRP A 78 -26.33 5.98 17.23
N LEU A 79 -26.67 5.71 15.95
CA LEU A 79 -28.06 5.52 15.51
C LEU A 79 -28.52 4.07 15.62
N SER A 80 -27.68 3.08 15.40
CA SER A 80 -28.06 1.64 15.35
C SER A 80 -27.54 0.82 16.53
N GLY A 81 -26.52 1.28 17.24
CA GLY A 81 -25.86 0.49 18.29
C GLY A 81 -24.83 -0.51 17.75
N SER A 82 -24.74 -0.72 16.43
CA SER A 82 -23.80 -1.72 15.85
C SER A 82 -22.35 -1.34 16.11
N PRO A 83 -21.49 -2.30 16.47
CA PRO A 83 -20.09 -2.05 16.80
C PRO A 83 -19.23 -1.66 15.59
N ILE A 84 -18.09 -1.02 15.88
CA ILE A 84 -17.10 -0.59 14.88
C ILE A 84 -15.77 -1.28 15.12
N LEU A 85 -15.26 -1.96 14.10
CA LEU A 85 -13.84 -2.30 13.95
C LEU A 85 -13.15 -1.22 13.11
N LEU A 86 -12.22 -0.49 13.70
CA LEU A 86 -11.46 0.57 13.00
C LEU A 86 -10.16 0.01 12.43
N ASP A 87 -9.97 0.13 11.12
CA ASP A 87 -8.74 -0.26 10.41
C ASP A 87 -7.89 0.97 10.11
N ILE A 88 -6.72 1.06 10.73
CA ILE A 88 -5.74 2.15 10.56
C ILE A 88 -4.51 1.57 9.84
N ASP A 89 -4.49 1.68 8.52
CA ASP A 89 -3.40 1.21 7.66
C ASP A 89 -2.30 2.25 7.42
N ASP A 90 -2.65 3.54 7.47
CA ASP A 90 -1.77 4.69 7.30
C ASP A 90 -2.01 5.74 8.38
N TRP A 91 -0.97 6.54 8.70
CA TRP A 91 -1.15 7.73 9.53
C TRP A 91 -1.64 8.90 8.67
N GLU A 92 -2.95 9.06 8.60
CA GLU A 92 -3.60 10.05 7.73
C GLU A 92 -3.20 11.50 8.04
N ALA A 93 -3.02 11.87 9.32
CA ALA A 93 -2.56 13.20 9.70
C ALA A 93 -1.10 13.44 9.29
N GLY A 94 -0.27 12.41 9.24
CA GLY A 94 1.13 12.49 8.84
C GLY A 94 1.32 13.11 7.46
N PHE A 95 0.43 12.81 6.51
CA PHE A 95 0.48 13.38 5.16
C PHE A 95 0.32 14.91 5.09
N TYR A 96 -0.20 15.53 6.16
CA TYR A 96 -0.38 16.97 6.21
C TYR A 96 0.82 17.70 6.83
N TYR A 97 1.71 17.02 7.54
CA TYR A 97 2.82 17.66 8.25
C TYR A 97 4.03 18.01 7.37
N HIS A 98 4.11 17.52 6.13
CA HIS A 98 5.19 17.84 5.18
C HIS A 98 5.21 19.29 4.69
N SER A 99 4.11 20.05 4.85
CA SER A 99 4.08 21.43 4.40
C SER A 99 4.78 22.37 5.40
N ASN A 100 5.31 23.48 4.88
CA ASN A 100 5.78 24.58 5.70
C ASN A 100 4.66 25.11 6.62
N PHE A 101 5.01 25.96 7.58
CA PHE A 101 4.06 26.50 8.59
C PHE A 101 2.79 27.07 7.94
N TRP A 102 2.94 27.95 6.96
CA TRP A 102 1.79 28.58 6.26
C TRP A 102 0.94 27.58 5.48
N GLY A 103 1.57 26.59 4.88
CA GLY A 103 0.86 25.50 4.22
C GLY A 103 0.04 24.66 5.21
N ARG A 104 0.55 24.43 6.42
CA ARG A 104 -0.20 23.73 7.49
C ARG A 104 -1.38 24.56 7.98
N VAL A 105 -1.20 25.88 8.18
CA VAL A 105 -2.29 26.79 8.54
C VAL A 105 -3.38 26.78 7.47
N GLY A 106 -3.02 26.93 6.18
CA GLY A 106 -3.99 26.90 5.09
C GLY A 106 -4.75 25.56 5.00
N ARG A 107 -4.07 24.43 5.24
CA ARG A 107 -4.70 23.10 5.28
C ARG A 107 -5.63 22.94 6.48
N PHE A 108 -5.26 23.46 7.64
CA PHE A 108 -6.10 23.45 8.83
C PHE A 108 -7.37 24.30 8.64
N LEU A 109 -7.27 25.43 7.95
CA LEU A 109 -8.43 26.31 7.66
C LEU A 109 -9.32 25.80 6.50
N ASN A 110 -8.98 24.69 5.85
CA ASN A 110 -9.77 24.13 4.77
C ASN A 110 -10.96 23.29 5.28
N PHE A 111 -11.95 23.94 5.85
CA PHE A 111 -13.16 23.29 6.36
C PHE A 111 -14.11 22.78 5.27
N SER A 112 -13.88 23.15 4.01
CA SER A 112 -14.72 22.65 2.89
C SER A 112 -14.37 21.21 2.50
N ASN A 113 -13.16 20.73 2.80
CA ASN A 113 -12.73 19.37 2.49
C ASN A 113 -13.15 18.39 3.60
N PRO A 114 -14.05 17.43 3.36
CA PRO A 114 -14.47 16.45 4.37
C PRO A 114 -13.32 15.64 5.01
N ASN A 115 -12.24 15.42 4.24
CA ASN A 115 -11.04 14.73 4.73
C ASN A 115 -9.89 15.71 5.04
N GLY A 116 -10.19 17.00 5.26
CA GLY A 116 -9.19 18.00 5.62
C GLY A 116 -8.54 17.76 6.99
N LEU A 117 -7.40 18.39 7.22
CA LEU A 117 -6.63 18.24 8.46
C LEU A 117 -7.47 18.44 9.74
N PRO A 118 -8.35 19.45 9.88
CA PRO A 118 -9.11 19.65 11.11
C PRO A 118 -10.01 18.45 11.42
N TYR A 119 -10.64 17.88 10.40
CA TYR A 119 -11.51 16.72 10.59
C TYR A 119 -10.72 15.42 10.83
N THR A 120 -9.58 15.23 10.15
CA THR A 120 -8.69 14.09 10.39
C THR A 120 -8.15 14.14 11.83
N TRP A 121 -7.74 15.33 12.30
CA TRP A 121 -7.33 15.52 13.69
C TRP A 121 -8.47 15.21 14.68
N LEU A 122 -9.71 15.63 14.37
CA LEU A 122 -10.87 15.28 15.18
C LEU A 122 -11.07 13.76 15.25
N MET A 123 -10.93 13.05 14.13
CA MET A 123 -11.05 11.58 14.10
C MET A 123 -10.02 10.92 15.02
N GLU A 124 -8.78 11.43 15.08
CA GLU A 124 -7.77 10.91 16.02
C GLU A 124 -8.20 11.05 17.49
N LYS A 125 -8.95 12.10 17.84
CA LYS A 125 -9.49 12.27 19.21
C LYS A 125 -10.66 11.34 19.51
N LEU A 126 -11.33 10.88 18.47
CA LEU A 126 -12.50 10.01 18.60
C LEU A 126 -12.19 8.51 18.46
N VAL A 127 -10.92 8.14 18.28
CA VAL A 127 -10.48 6.74 18.13
C VAL A 127 -11.01 5.83 19.25
N GLY A 128 -11.06 6.31 20.50
CA GLY A 128 -11.56 5.57 21.65
C GLY A 128 -13.04 5.17 21.61
N PHE A 129 -13.82 5.64 20.60
CA PHE A 129 -15.19 5.22 20.38
C PHE A 129 -15.32 4.00 19.45
N ALA A 130 -14.23 3.52 18.85
CA ALA A 130 -14.20 2.23 18.18
C ALA A 130 -14.22 1.10 19.22
N ASP A 131 -14.93 0.01 18.92
CA ASP A 131 -15.01 -1.17 19.80
C ASP A 131 -13.74 -2.01 19.73
N SER A 132 -13.10 -2.01 18.56
CA SER A 132 -11.79 -2.60 18.35
C SER A 132 -11.02 -1.84 17.28
N ILE A 133 -9.68 -1.93 17.33
CA ILE A 133 -8.79 -1.24 16.41
C ILE A 133 -7.79 -2.24 15.86
N ILE A 134 -7.58 -2.23 14.55
CA ILE A 134 -6.46 -2.89 13.89
C ILE A 134 -5.50 -1.86 13.30
N VAL A 135 -4.22 -2.18 13.35
CA VAL A 135 -3.13 -1.32 12.88
C VAL A 135 -2.15 -2.12 12.02
N SER A 136 -1.55 -1.49 11.03
CA SER A 136 -0.68 -2.17 10.06
C SER A 136 0.80 -2.22 10.47
N ASN A 137 1.25 -1.37 11.39
CA ASN A 137 2.65 -1.27 11.81
C ASN A 137 2.79 -0.82 13.27
N ARG A 138 4.03 -0.91 13.81
CA ARG A 138 4.32 -0.56 15.22
C ARG A 138 4.12 0.91 15.51
N PHE A 139 4.50 1.80 14.61
CA PHE A 139 4.29 3.23 14.79
C PHE A 139 2.80 3.56 15.04
N LEU A 140 1.90 2.93 14.28
CA LEU A 140 0.46 3.09 14.47
C LEU A 140 -0.02 2.41 15.75
N GLN A 141 0.57 1.26 16.12
CA GLN A 141 0.25 0.57 17.37
C GLN A 141 0.63 1.40 18.59
N ASP A 142 1.81 2.00 18.60
CA ASP A 142 2.28 2.86 19.69
C ASP A 142 1.40 4.13 19.82
N ARG A 143 0.87 4.62 18.69
CA ARG A 143 0.06 5.84 18.66
C ARG A 143 -1.42 5.61 18.98
N PHE A 144 -2.02 4.56 18.46
CA PHE A 144 -3.47 4.33 18.51
C PHE A 144 -3.85 3.08 19.31
N THR A 145 -2.87 2.32 19.78
CA THR A 145 -3.06 0.97 20.33
C THR A 145 -3.70 0.02 19.30
N GLY A 146 -4.26 -1.10 19.73
CA GLY A 146 -4.97 -2.01 18.84
C GLY A 146 -4.17 -3.25 18.45
N PHE A 147 -4.83 -4.12 17.70
CA PHE A 147 -4.29 -5.39 17.26
C PHE A 147 -3.48 -5.23 15.98
N MET A 148 -2.28 -5.84 15.96
CA MET A 148 -1.42 -5.80 14.79
C MET A 148 -1.91 -6.78 13.72
N ILE A 149 -2.44 -6.25 12.61
CA ILE A 149 -2.73 -7.02 11.40
C ILE A 149 -2.03 -6.33 10.23
N ARG A 150 -0.90 -6.90 9.81
CA ARG A 150 -0.12 -6.39 8.68
C ARG A 150 -0.82 -6.67 7.36
N HIS A 151 -0.40 -5.99 6.30
CA HIS A 151 -0.86 -6.33 4.96
C HIS A 151 -0.58 -7.80 4.65
N CYS A 152 -1.56 -8.47 4.08
CA CYS A 152 -1.47 -9.85 3.68
C CYS A 152 -1.71 -10.01 2.18
N ARG A 153 -1.30 -11.15 1.63
CA ARG A 153 -1.46 -11.48 0.22
C ARG A 153 -2.01 -12.89 0.08
N ASP A 154 -2.80 -13.07 -0.96
CA ASP A 154 -3.13 -14.39 -1.42
C ASP A 154 -1.91 -14.97 -2.14
N THR A 155 -1.16 -15.83 -1.44
CA THR A 155 0.07 -16.44 -1.96
C THR A 155 -0.20 -17.55 -2.96
N THR A 156 -1.46 -17.94 -3.19
CA THR A 156 -1.87 -18.85 -4.26
C THR A 156 -2.01 -18.09 -5.59
N VAL A 157 -2.51 -16.86 -5.53
CA VAL A 157 -2.61 -15.95 -6.68
C VAL A 157 -1.23 -15.33 -7.00
N LEU A 158 -0.55 -14.79 -5.98
CA LEU A 158 0.83 -14.31 -6.11
C LEU A 158 1.79 -15.49 -5.97
N ASN A 159 1.83 -16.34 -6.99
CA ASN A 159 2.70 -17.50 -7.03
C ASN A 159 3.67 -17.41 -8.21
N PRO A 160 5.01 -17.37 -7.95
CA PRO A 160 6.01 -17.30 -9.01
C PRO A 160 5.96 -18.50 -9.96
N ASP A 161 5.55 -19.67 -9.48
CA ASP A 161 5.49 -20.91 -10.28
C ASP A 161 4.46 -20.86 -11.42
N ASN A 162 3.52 -19.91 -11.37
CA ASN A 162 2.52 -19.70 -12.42
C ASN A 162 3.09 -19.00 -13.67
N PHE A 163 4.33 -18.54 -13.64
CA PHE A 163 4.92 -17.70 -14.69
C PHE A 163 6.31 -18.19 -15.09
N ASP A 164 6.58 -18.14 -16.37
CA ASP A 164 7.93 -18.23 -16.93
C ASP A 164 8.47 -16.80 -17.07
N PRO A 165 9.43 -16.38 -16.22
CA PRO A 165 9.92 -14.98 -16.20
C PRO A 165 10.47 -14.54 -17.55
N GLN A 166 11.15 -15.44 -18.29
CA GLN A 166 11.75 -15.10 -19.58
C GLN A 166 10.69 -14.86 -20.66
N LYS A 167 9.65 -15.71 -20.71
CA LYS A 167 8.55 -15.48 -21.63
C LYS A 167 7.79 -14.19 -21.31
N VAL A 168 7.61 -13.89 -20.03
CA VAL A 168 6.98 -12.63 -19.61
C VAL A 168 7.83 -11.43 -19.99
N LYS A 169 9.16 -11.45 -19.75
CA LYS A 169 10.07 -10.37 -20.18
C LYS A 169 9.94 -10.11 -21.69
N ILE A 170 9.93 -11.17 -22.52
CA ILE A 170 9.74 -11.04 -23.96
C ILE A 170 8.38 -10.41 -24.29
N SER A 171 7.30 -10.88 -23.66
CA SER A 171 5.94 -10.35 -23.89
C SER A 171 5.78 -8.88 -23.50
N LEU A 172 6.58 -8.39 -22.56
CA LEU A 172 6.62 -7.00 -22.10
C LEU A 172 7.63 -6.12 -22.87
N GLY A 173 8.29 -6.66 -23.89
CA GLY A 173 9.31 -5.94 -24.67
C GLY A 173 10.63 -5.71 -23.92
N LEU A 174 10.86 -6.46 -22.83
CA LEU A 174 12.07 -6.34 -22.01
C LEU A 174 13.21 -7.25 -22.49
N GLY A 175 12.93 -8.19 -23.40
CA GLY A 175 13.91 -9.12 -23.97
C GLY A 175 14.57 -10.01 -22.92
N SER A 176 15.88 -10.22 -23.04
CA SER A 176 16.71 -10.96 -22.07
C SER A 176 17.36 -10.06 -21.02
N ASN A 177 16.98 -8.78 -20.95
CA ASN A 177 17.60 -7.83 -20.05
C ASN A 177 17.34 -8.18 -18.57
N ARG A 178 18.27 -7.77 -17.71
CA ARG A 178 18.08 -7.78 -16.25
C ARG A 178 17.17 -6.63 -15.86
N VAL A 179 16.17 -6.92 -15.02
CA VAL A 179 15.09 -5.99 -14.69
C VAL A 179 15.17 -5.57 -13.24
N ILE A 180 15.51 -4.30 -13.01
CA ILE A 180 15.28 -3.62 -11.74
C ILE A 180 13.89 -2.99 -11.79
N MET A 181 13.02 -3.34 -10.85
CA MET A 181 11.62 -2.92 -10.89
C MET A 181 11.25 -2.09 -9.67
N PHE A 182 10.56 -0.97 -9.92
CA PHE A 182 9.83 -0.20 -8.92
C PHE A 182 8.33 -0.28 -9.21
N MET A 183 7.53 -0.51 -8.17
CA MET A 183 6.07 -0.59 -8.30
C MET A 183 5.39 0.51 -7.49
N GLY A 184 4.41 1.16 -8.10
CA GLY A 184 3.56 2.19 -7.50
C GLY A 184 3.76 3.57 -8.11
N THR A 185 2.86 4.50 -7.80
CA THR A 185 2.97 5.88 -8.29
C THR A 185 4.25 6.53 -7.78
N PRO A 186 5.11 7.06 -8.66
CA PRO A 186 6.32 7.78 -8.28
C PRO A 186 5.98 9.01 -7.43
N ARG A 187 6.65 9.13 -6.28
CA ARG A 187 6.56 10.30 -5.37
C ARG A 187 7.89 10.48 -4.66
N ALA A 188 8.22 11.70 -4.28
CA ALA A 188 9.50 12.04 -3.65
C ALA A 188 9.81 11.19 -2.40
N HIS A 189 8.84 11.02 -1.49
CA HIS A 189 9.01 10.21 -0.28
C HIS A 189 9.25 8.71 -0.55
N LYS A 190 9.01 8.26 -1.78
CA LYS A 190 9.28 6.87 -2.20
C LYS A 190 10.69 6.66 -2.74
N GLY A 191 11.56 7.68 -2.70
CA GLY A 191 12.97 7.59 -3.03
C GLY A 191 13.26 7.29 -4.50
N ILE A 192 12.39 7.77 -5.42
CA ILE A 192 12.56 7.53 -6.85
C ILE A 192 13.85 8.15 -7.37
N ASP A 193 14.18 9.36 -6.90
CA ASP A 193 15.39 10.08 -7.30
C ASP A 193 16.64 9.29 -6.86
N ASP A 194 16.60 8.70 -5.65
CA ASP A 194 17.69 7.87 -5.13
C ASP A 194 17.88 6.61 -5.98
N LEU A 195 16.76 5.99 -6.43
CA LEU A 195 16.82 4.82 -7.33
C LEU A 195 17.37 5.18 -8.70
N ILE A 196 16.92 6.28 -9.29
CA ILE A 196 17.40 6.77 -10.59
C ILE A 196 18.90 7.03 -10.52
N GLN A 197 19.36 7.77 -9.50
CA GLN A 197 20.77 8.06 -9.30
C GLN A 197 21.61 6.79 -9.08
N ALA A 198 21.09 5.83 -8.30
CA ALA A 198 21.76 4.55 -8.08
C ALA A 198 21.93 3.75 -9.38
N VAL A 199 20.91 3.72 -10.24
CA VAL A 199 20.95 3.02 -11.54
C VAL A 199 21.80 3.75 -12.55
N GLU A 200 21.87 5.08 -12.50
CA GLU A 200 22.77 5.87 -13.36
C GLU A 200 24.24 5.48 -13.15
N GLY A 201 24.62 5.19 -11.90
CA GLY A 201 25.98 4.72 -11.56
C GLY A 201 26.30 3.30 -12.02
N LEU A 202 25.32 2.50 -12.46
CA LEU A 202 25.54 1.14 -12.93
C LEU A 202 25.96 1.12 -14.41
N ASN A 203 27.14 0.58 -14.67
CA ASN A 203 27.66 0.47 -16.03
C ASN A 203 27.27 -0.88 -16.67
N SER A 204 25.99 -1.01 -17.09
CA SER A 204 25.46 -2.24 -17.66
C SER A 204 24.45 -1.93 -18.78
N SER A 205 24.75 -2.39 -20.00
CA SER A 205 23.88 -2.16 -21.17
C SER A 205 22.66 -3.10 -21.21
N ASP A 206 22.74 -4.24 -20.53
CA ASP A 206 21.69 -5.27 -20.45
C ASP A 206 20.68 -5.02 -19.31
N LEU A 207 20.70 -3.83 -18.72
CA LEU A 207 19.84 -3.47 -17.58
C LEU A 207 18.62 -2.66 -18.05
N ARG A 208 17.45 -2.97 -17.46
CA ARG A 208 16.24 -2.16 -17.60
C ARG A 208 15.73 -1.76 -16.23
N LEU A 209 15.46 -0.46 -16.07
CA LEU A 209 14.73 0.09 -14.91
C LEU A 209 13.27 0.21 -15.27
N VAL A 210 12.42 -0.59 -14.62
CA VAL A 210 11.00 -0.70 -14.92
C VAL A 210 10.18 -0.03 -13.83
N PHE A 211 9.32 0.91 -14.21
CA PHE A 211 8.32 1.52 -13.34
C PHE A 211 6.92 1.00 -13.68
N ILE A 212 6.20 0.44 -12.69
CA ILE A 212 4.79 0.04 -12.83
C ILE A 212 3.92 1.00 -12.02
N GLY A 213 2.88 1.57 -12.66
CA GLY A 213 1.98 2.53 -12.01
C GLY A 213 2.42 3.98 -12.10
N ALA A 214 3.36 4.28 -12.98
CA ALA A 214 3.74 5.63 -13.36
C ALA A 214 2.94 6.06 -14.60
N GLU A 215 2.63 7.36 -14.68
CA GLU A 215 1.99 7.94 -15.88
C GLU A 215 3.05 8.16 -16.98
N PRO A 216 2.67 8.11 -18.27
CA PRO A 216 3.60 8.39 -19.37
C PRO A 216 4.29 9.76 -19.27
N SER A 217 3.64 10.74 -18.66
CA SER A 217 4.22 12.06 -18.36
C SER A 217 5.45 12.01 -17.46
N PHE A 218 5.68 10.89 -16.75
CA PHE A 218 6.87 10.70 -15.93
C PHE A 218 8.17 10.82 -16.73
N TYR A 219 8.16 10.43 -18.02
CA TYR A 219 9.32 10.64 -18.92
C TYR A 219 9.57 12.11 -19.23
N SER A 220 8.51 12.90 -19.39
CA SER A 220 8.60 14.30 -19.86
C SER A 220 8.87 15.30 -18.73
N THR A 221 8.88 14.87 -17.47
CA THR A 221 9.12 15.77 -16.32
C THR A 221 10.58 16.15 -16.11
N GLY A 222 11.51 15.64 -16.95
CA GLY A 222 12.96 15.82 -16.75
C GLY A 222 13.54 15.07 -15.55
N SER A 223 12.73 14.22 -14.92
CA SER A 223 13.15 13.43 -13.73
C SER A 223 14.10 12.28 -14.09
N ILE A 224 14.18 11.90 -15.38
CA ILE A 224 15.06 10.81 -15.87
C ILE A 224 16.22 11.41 -16.64
N PRO A 225 17.46 11.25 -16.18
CA PRO A 225 18.65 11.70 -16.91
C PRO A 225 18.72 11.06 -18.30
N SER A 226 19.19 11.83 -19.30
CA SER A 226 19.35 11.35 -20.68
C SER A 226 20.22 10.10 -20.78
N LEU A 227 21.20 9.97 -19.90
CA LEU A 227 22.15 8.85 -19.84
C LEU A 227 21.48 7.49 -19.63
N ILE A 228 20.36 7.45 -18.89
CA ILE A 228 19.64 6.19 -18.61
C ILE A 228 18.28 6.11 -19.28
N GLN A 229 17.87 7.12 -20.03
CA GLN A 229 16.53 7.21 -20.60
C GLN A 229 16.17 6.00 -21.47
N GLU A 230 17.10 5.48 -22.25
CA GLU A 230 16.90 4.29 -23.08
C GLU A 230 16.78 2.98 -22.27
N ARG A 231 17.23 3.00 -21.01
CA ARG A 231 17.13 1.85 -20.10
C ARG A 231 15.84 1.84 -19.29
N VAL A 232 15.08 2.96 -19.29
CA VAL A 232 13.85 3.10 -18.48
C VAL A 232 12.64 2.67 -19.28
N VAL A 233 11.82 1.82 -18.67
CA VAL A 233 10.52 1.37 -19.22
C VAL A 233 9.43 1.69 -18.21
N VAL A 234 8.34 2.30 -18.67
CA VAL A 234 7.22 2.70 -17.81
C VAL A 234 5.95 2.00 -18.25
N PHE A 235 5.32 1.33 -17.32
CA PHE A 235 3.97 0.78 -17.46
C PHE A 235 2.98 1.59 -16.64
N PRO A 236 1.77 1.83 -17.14
CA PRO A 236 0.71 2.49 -16.39
C PRO A 236 0.25 1.61 -15.23
N LYS A 237 -0.76 2.07 -14.50
CA LYS A 237 -1.42 1.24 -13.49
C LYS A 237 -2.04 0.01 -14.16
N VAL A 238 -1.76 -1.15 -13.59
CA VAL A 238 -2.29 -2.45 -14.05
C VAL A 238 -3.34 -2.97 -13.08
N PRO A 239 -4.30 -3.78 -13.54
CA PRO A 239 -5.22 -4.50 -12.66
C PRO A 239 -4.47 -5.41 -11.70
N PHE A 240 -5.07 -5.67 -10.52
CA PHE A 240 -4.43 -6.53 -9.51
C PHE A 240 -4.19 -7.95 -10.01
N GLU A 241 -5.08 -8.47 -10.84
CA GLU A 241 -4.97 -9.80 -11.42
C GLU A 241 -3.77 -9.96 -12.37
N GLU A 242 -3.36 -8.86 -13.01
CA GLU A 242 -2.20 -8.85 -13.90
C GLU A 242 -0.87 -8.60 -13.17
N LEU A 243 -0.93 -8.05 -11.96
CA LEU A 243 0.25 -7.66 -11.20
C LEU A 243 1.26 -8.81 -11.02
N PRO A 244 0.86 -10.06 -10.69
CA PRO A 244 1.81 -11.17 -10.54
C PRO A 244 2.62 -11.42 -11.81
N LYS A 245 1.99 -11.29 -13.00
CA LYS A 245 2.67 -11.40 -14.30
C LYS A 245 3.79 -10.37 -14.42
N TYR A 246 3.50 -9.08 -14.14
CA TYR A 246 4.53 -8.03 -14.22
C TYR A 246 5.65 -8.26 -13.20
N LEU A 247 5.30 -8.62 -11.98
CA LEU A 247 6.27 -8.90 -10.92
C LEU A 247 7.16 -10.10 -11.27
N SER A 248 6.65 -11.09 -12.00
CA SER A 248 7.44 -12.26 -12.41
C SER A 248 8.64 -11.86 -13.30
N ALA A 249 8.52 -10.78 -14.07
CA ALA A 249 9.59 -10.27 -14.94
C ALA A 249 10.72 -9.56 -14.17
N ALA A 250 10.54 -9.21 -12.90
CA ALA A 250 11.58 -8.54 -12.12
C ALA A 250 12.69 -9.52 -11.72
N ASP A 251 13.95 -9.12 -11.86
CA ASP A 251 15.10 -9.79 -11.25
C ASP A 251 15.36 -9.23 -9.86
N ILE A 252 15.12 -7.92 -9.68
CA ILE A 252 15.23 -7.22 -8.38
C ILE A 252 14.04 -6.28 -8.24
N LEU A 253 13.39 -6.31 -7.08
CA LEU A 253 12.37 -5.33 -6.72
C LEU A 253 12.94 -4.35 -5.69
N VAL A 254 12.81 -3.03 -5.98
CA VAL A 254 13.39 -1.98 -5.15
C VAL A 254 12.29 -1.13 -4.51
N ILE A 255 12.41 -0.93 -3.19
CA ILE A 255 11.51 -0.11 -2.38
C ILE A 255 12.35 0.92 -1.61
N PRO A 256 12.82 1.99 -2.28
CA PRO A 256 13.82 2.91 -1.72
C PRO A 256 13.17 4.03 -0.91
N GLN A 257 12.22 3.68 -0.04
CA GLN A 257 11.40 4.63 0.72
C GLN A 257 12.29 5.50 1.61
N ARG A 258 12.10 6.84 1.56
CA ARG A 258 12.79 7.78 2.43
C ARG A 258 12.20 7.76 3.83
N ASP A 259 13.00 8.03 4.83
CA ASP A 259 12.53 8.16 6.21
C ASP A 259 11.96 9.56 6.42
N THR A 260 10.65 9.64 6.42
CA THR A 260 9.87 10.86 6.60
C THR A 260 8.69 10.57 7.52
N THR A 261 8.11 11.59 8.10
CA THR A 261 7.02 11.43 9.08
C THR A 261 5.83 10.62 8.53
N ASP A 262 5.51 10.77 7.24
CA ASP A 262 4.44 10.00 6.59
C ASP A 262 4.82 8.55 6.32
N THR A 263 6.10 8.28 6.01
CA THR A 263 6.56 6.93 5.72
C THR A 263 6.74 6.06 6.97
N GLN A 264 6.99 6.66 8.12
CA GLN A 264 7.00 5.95 9.40
C GLN A 264 5.64 5.33 9.74
N GLY A 265 4.56 6.06 9.42
CA GLY A 265 3.18 5.57 9.60
C GLY A 265 2.64 4.73 8.44
N GLN A 266 3.50 4.28 7.51
CA GLN A 266 3.10 3.45 6.37
C GLN A 266 3.72 2.06 6.42
N SER A 267 2.93 1.07 6.03
CA SER A 267 3.43 -0.26 5.69
C SER A 267 3.34 -0.44 4.17
N PRO A 268 4.48 -0.48 3.43
CA PRO A 268 4.42 -0.53 1.97
C PRO A 268 3.88 -1.87 1.47
N ALA A 269 2.63 -1.89 1.02
CA ALA A 269 1.93 -3.10 0.54
C ALA A 269 2.73 -3.89 -0.51
N LYS A 270 3.49 -3.19 -1.38
CA LYS A 270 4.36 -3.77 -2.40
C LYS A 270 5.51 -4.63 -1.85
N LEU A 271 5.87 -4.46 -0.56
CA LEU A 271 6.84 -5.33 0.10
C LEU A 271 6.30 -6.77 0.17
N PHE A 272 5.04 -6.91 0.56
CA PHE A 272 4.36 -8.20 0.65
C PHE A 272 4.12 -8.81 -0.74
N ASP A 273 3.85 -7.98 -1.76
CA ASP A 273 3.76 -8.43 -3.17
C ASP A 273 5.09 -9.04 -3.63
N ALA A 274 6.20 -8.36 -3.35
CA ALA A 274 7.55 -8.82 -3.69
C ALA A 274 7.93 -10.12 -2.97
N MET A 275 7.64 -10.19 -1.66
CA MET A 275 7.85 -11.38 -0.84
C MET A 275 7.04 -12.56 -1.38
N ALA A 276 5.74 -12.37 -1.64
CA ALA A 276 4.86 -13.40 -2.18
C ALA A 276 5.37 -13.96 -3.52
N MET A 277 5.92 -13.10 -4.38
CA MET A 277 6.49 -13.47 -5.68
C MET A 277 7.95 -13.94 -5.64
N ALA A 278 8.48 -14.25 -4.44
CA ALA A 278 9.86 -14.74 -4.24
C ALA A 278 10.93 -13.84 -4.88
N LYS A 279 10.70 -12.51 -4.96
CA LYS A 279 11.65 -11.61 -5.61
C LYS A 279 12.79 -11.23 -4.67
N PRO A 280 14.03 -11.11 -5.18
CA PRO A 280 15.09 -10.40 -4.49
C PRO A 280 14.63 -8.96 -4.19
N ILE A 281 14.71 -8.54 -2.92
CA ILE A 281 14.20 -7.26 -2.46
C ILE A 281 15.35 -6.42 -1.95
N ILE A 282 15.50 -5.20 -2.51
CA ILE A 282 16.34 -4.15 -1.94
C ILE A 282 15.42 -3.06 -1.42
N THR A 283 15.58 -2.68 -0.16
CA THR A 283 14.73 -1.68 0.48
C THR A 283 15.47 -0.92 1.56
N THR A 284 14.86 0.14 2.07
CA THR A 284 15.43 1.00 3.10
C THR A 284 15.02 0.57 4.51
N ARG A 285 15.82 0.98 5.52
CA ARG A 285 15.56 0.75 6.94
C ARG A 285 14.52 1.74 7.48
N VAL A 286 13.29 1.67 6.97
CA VAL A 286 12.20 2.58 7.36
C VAL A 286 11.08 1.80 8.01
N SER A 287 10.52 2.33 9.12
CA SER A 287 9.39 1.73 9.82
C SER A 287 9.64 0.24 10.13
N ASP A 288 8.64 -0.60 9.95
CA ASP A 288 8.68 -2.04 10.21
C ASP A 288 9.28 -2.89 9.09
N ILE A 289 9.79 -2.29 8.02
CA ILE A 289 10.34 -3.02 6.87
C ILE A 289 11.39 -4.07 7.29
N PRO A 290 12.37 -3.75 8.16
CA PRO A 290 13.37 -4.72 8.60
C PRO A 290 12.75 -5.93 9.32
N GLU A 291 11.76 -5.69 10.17
CA GLU A 291 11.04 -6.73 10.91
C GLU A 291 10.21 -7.60 9.97
N VAL A 292 9.48 -6.99 9.03
CA VAL A 292 8.65 -7.70 8.05
C VAL A 292 9.51 -8.66 7.23
N LEU A 293 10.67 -8.21 6.74
CA LEU A 293 11.60 -9.02 5.96
C LEU A 293 12.28 -10.12 6.78
N GLY A 294 12.53 -9.90 8.07
CA GLY A 294 13.18 -10.89 8.93
C GLY A 294 14.56 -11.34 8.40
N GLY A 295 15.34 -10.43 7.81
CA GLY A 295 16.65 -10.72 7.25
C GLY A 295 16.65 -11.28 5.81
N ASN A 296 15.49 -11.48 5.18
CA ASN A 296 15.35 -12.07 3.85
C ASN A 296 15.33 -11.04 2.71
N GLY A 297 15.92 -9.87 2.91
CA GLY A 297 16.13 -8.83 1.91
C GLY A 297 17.45 -8.11 2.12
N TYR A 298 17.73 -7.14 1.27
CA TYR A 298 18.88 -6.26 1.37
C TYR A 298 18.41 -4.91 1.87
N LEU A 299 18.97 -4.45 2.98
CA LEU A 299 18.59 -3.22 3.65
C LEU A 299 19.67 -2.17 3.45
N VAL A 300 19.27 -0.99 2.97
CA VAL A 300 20.12 0.18 2.78
C VAL A 300 19.61 1.36 3.60
N GLU A 301 20.46 2.34 3.87
CA GLU A 301 20.03 3.56 4.55
C GLU A 301 19.15 4.43 3.63
N PRO A 302 18.06 5.02 4.15
CA PRO A 302 17.18 5.87 3.37
C PRO A 302 17.91 7.14 2.90
N GLY A 303 17.69 7.54 1.63
CA GLY A 303 18.35 8.70 1.03
C GLY A 303 19.85 8.51 0.72
N ASN A 304 20.30 7.27 0.63
CA ASN A 304 21.68 6.94 0.28
C ASN A 304 21.76 6.21 -1.08
N PRO A 305 21.75 6.96 -2.21
CA PRO A 305 21.78 6.37 -3.55
C PRO A 305 23.10 5.62 -3.85
N GLU A 306 24.21 6.00 -3.22
CA GLU A 306 25.48 5.30 -3.40
C GLU A 306 25.46 3.89 -2.79
N GLU A 307 24.93 3.75 -1.58
CA GLU A 307 24.74 2.45 -0.92
C GLU A 307 23.75 1.60 -1.71
N LEU A 308 22.65 2.21 -2.17
CA LEU A 308 21.67 1.55 -3.02
C LEU A 308 22.32 1.04 -4.31
N GLY A 309 23.15 1.85 -4.96
CA GLY A 309 23.90 1.46 -6.18
C GLY A 309 24.86 0.30 -5.93
N ARG A 310 25.65 0.35 -4.85
CA ARG A 310 26.55 -0.75 -4.45
C ARG A 310 25.77 -2.05 -4.17
N THR A 311 24.63 -1.93 -3.50
CA THR A 311 23.79 -3.08 -3.17
C THR A 311 23.13 -3.66 -4.42
N LEU A 312 22.66 -2.81 -5.34
CA LEU A 312 22.16 -3.24 -6.65
C LEU A 312 23.24 -4.02 -7.43
N GLN A 313 24.46 -3.48 -7.52
CA GLN A 313 25.57 -4.15 -8.20
C GLN A 313 25.87 -5.51 -7.54
N HIS A 314 25.94 -5.55 -6.21
CA HIS A 314 26.17 -6.79 -5.47
C HIS A 314 25.10 -7.87 -5.78
N VAL A 315 23.83 -7.49 -5.78
CA VAL A 315 22.71 -8.41 -6.06
C VAL A 315 22.73 -8.89 -7.52
N LEU A 316 23.11 -8.01 -8.46
CA LEU A 316 23.27 -8.35 -9.88
C LEU A 316 24.43 -9.32 -10.12
N ASP A 317 25.50 -9.22 -9.33
CA ASP A 317 26.68 -10.08 -9.43
C ASP A 317 26.51 -11.43 -8.70
N HIS A 318 25.52 -11.53 -7.77
CA HIS A 318 25.26 -12.74 -6.97
C HIS A 318 23.80 -13.21 -7.11
N PRO A 319 23.33 -13.52 -8.33
CA PRO A 319 21.90 -13.80 -8.59
C PRO A 319 21.38 -15.04 -7.84
N GLU A 320 22.22 -16.06 -7.64
CA GLU A 320 21.82 -17.28 -6.91
C GLU A 320 21.55 -16.98 -5.42
N GLU A 321 22.40 -16.19 -4.77
CA GLU A 321 22.18 -15.76 -3.38
C GLU A 321 20.92 -14.93 -3.29
N ALA A 322 20.73 -13.98 -4.21
CA ALA A 322 19.57 -13.12 -4.26
C ALA A 322 18.27 -13.91 -4.43
N GLN A 323 18.26 -14.91 -5.31
CA GLN A 323 17.11 -15.79 -5.49
C GLN A 323 16.81 -16.60 -4.24
N LYS A 324 17.83 -17.15 -3.55
CA LYS A 324 17.66 -17.88 -2.28
C LYS A 324 17.04 -16.97 -1.20
N ARG A 325 17.44 -15.69 -1.13
CA ARG A 325 16.83 -14.71 -0.22
C ARG A 325 15.37 -14.44 -0.59
N GLY A 326 15.06 -14.28 -1.89
CA GLY A 326 13.68 -14.13 -2.38
C GLY A 326 12.78 -15.31 -2.01
N LEU A 327 13.27 -16.55 -2.15
CA LEU A 327 12.53 -17.75 -1.75
C LEU A 327 12.24 -17.76 -0.24
N ARG A 328 13.22 -17.46 0.61
CA ARG A 328 13.00 -17.35 2.06
C ARG A 328 12.05 -16.22 2.44
N ALA A 329 12.08 -15.10 1.68
CA ALA A 329 11.10 -14.04 1.86
C ALA A 329 9.67 -14.52 1.54
N ARG A 330 9.49 -15.36 0.51
CA ARG A 330 8.21 -15.99 0.19
C ARG A 330 7.76 -16.95 1.30
N GLU A 331 8.62 -17.83 1.78
CA GLU A 331 8.31 -18.74 2.89
C GLU A 331 7.79 -17.96 4.09
N ARG A 332 8.47 -16.87 4.45
CA ARG A 332 8.03 -15.97 5.52
C ARG A 332 6.71 -15.28 5.20
N CYS A 333 6.47 -14.90 3.94
CA CYS A 333 5.19 -14.32 3.52
C CYS A 333 4.04 -15.32 3.70
N ILE A 334 4.24 -16.56 3.29
CA ILE A 334 3.24 -17.65 3.46
C ILE A 334 2.94 -17.89 4.94
N GLU A 335 3.97 -17.93 5.78
CA GLU A 335 3.83 -18.22 7.21
C GLU A 335 3.12 -17.09 7.99
N PHE A 336 3.45 -15.81 7.72
CA PHE A 336 3.02 -14.70 8.57
C PHE A 336 2.08 -13.71 7.88
N TYR A 337 2.07 -13.66 6.54
CA TYR A 337 1.41 -12.61 5.75
C TYR A 337 0.52 -13.17 4.62
N ASP A 338 0.14 -14.45 4.71
CA ASP A 338 -0.90 -15.02 3.83
C ASP A 338 -2.28 -14.52 4.23
N ILE A 339 -3.19 -14.41 3.26
CA ILE A 339 -4.57 -13.98 3.48
C ILE A 339 -5.30 -14.87 4.51
N LYS A 340 -4.92 -16.14 4.63
CA LYS A 340 -5.46 -17.08 5.63
C LYS A 340 -5.14 -16.62 7.04
N VAL A 341 -3.88 -16.17 7.29
CA VAL A 341 -3.45 -15.64 8.59
C VAL A 341 -4.24 -14.38 8.95
N MET A 342 -4.47 -13.49 7.97
CA MET A 342 -5.31 -12.31 8.18
C MET A 342 -6.74 -12.72 8.54
N LYS A 343 -7.31 -13.67 7.80
CA LYS A 343 -8.66 -14.15 8.00
C LYS A 343 -8.87 -14.69 9.42
N GLU A 344 -8.00 -15.58 9.88
CA GLU A 344 -8.06 -16.14 11.23
C GLU A 344 -8.05 -15.06 12.32
N LYS A 345 -7.15 -14.05 12.18
CA LYS A 345 -7.07 -12.93 13.11
C LYS A 345 -8.35 -12.07 13.09
N LEU A 346 -8.89 -11.78 11.90
CA LEU A 346 -10.12 -10.99 11.74
C LEU A 346 -11.33 -11.71 12.32
N GLU A 347 -11.49 -13.01 12.04
CA GLU A 347 -12.59 -13.83 12.59
C GLU A 347 -12.55 -13.86 14.12
N SER A 348 -11.38 -14.02 14.71
CA SER A 348 -11.21 -13.98 16.17
C SER A 348 -11.63 -12.63 16.75
N LEU A 349 -11.23 -11.52 16.11
CA LEU A 349 -11.60 -10.17 16.56
C LEU A 349 -13.08 -9.90 16.42
N ILE A 350 -13.68 -10.25 15.28
CA ILE A 350 -15.11 -10.05 15.00
C ILE A 350 -15.96 -10.86 15.98
N SER A 351 -15.61 -12.13 16.21
CA SER A 351 -16.29 -12.98 17.18
C SER A 351 -16.21 -12.40 18.60
N GLY A 352 -15.08 -11.83 18.98
CA GLY A 352 -14.92 -11.15 20.27
C GLY A 352 -15.77 -9.90 20.42
N ILE A 353 -15.94 -9.13 19.34
CA ILE A 353 -16.77 -7.91 19.33
C ILE A 353 -18.26 -8.28 19.44
N ILE A 354 -18.74 -9.23 18.63
CA ILE A 354 -20.15 -9.64 18.58
C ILE A 354 -20.54 -10.37 19.88
N GLY A 355 -19.64 -11.17 20.47
CA GLY A 355 -19.91 -11.87 21.73
C GLY A 355 -19.90 -10.99 22.97
N SER A 356 -19.47 -9.72 22.84
CA SER A 356 -19.40 -8.72 23.93
C SER A 356 -20.57 -7.74 23.90
N THR A 357 -21.40 -7.76 22.85
CA THR A 357 -22.65 -7.00 22.68
C THR A 357 -23.85 -7.83 23.05
#